data_5135fdaf6a56bcd3c96183801eceaccf
#
_entry.id   5135fdaf6a56bcd3c96183801eceaccf
#
_cell.length_a   1.000
_cell.length_b   1.000
_cell.length_c   1.000
_cell.angle_alpha   90.00
_cell.angle_beta   90.00
_cell.angle_gamma   90.00
#
_symmetry.space_group_name_H-M   'P 1'
#
loop_
_entity.id
_entity.type
_entity.pdbx_description
1 polymer ?
#
loop_
_entity_poly.entity_id
_entity_poly.type
_entity_poly.pdbx_seq_one_letter_code
_entity_poly.pdbx_strand_id
1 'polypeptide(L)'
;TVDLTIVPLPVPTQQAYIPGQTLFECYRPAGQRFGDNSLDMGTGFDCFHERSHTGNPDIGREQKINRLLLKSLMEKHGFKNYDKEWWHYTLKNEPYPNTYFDFPVE
;
A
#
# COMPACT_ATOMS: atom_id res chain seq x y z
N THR A 1 -7.56 -7.28 -9.47
CA THR A 1 -6.45 -6.49 -8.93
C THR A 1 -6.97 -5.42 -8.00
N VAL A 2 -6.38 -5.32 -6.84
CA VAL A 2 -6.74 -4.31 -5.84
C VAL A 2 -5.48 -3.66 -5.27
N ASP A 3 -5.57 -2.39 -4.93
CA ASP A 3 -4.57 -1.66 -4.16
C ASP A 3 -5.17 -1.37 -2.79
N LEU A 4 -4.47 -1.76 -1.71
CA LEU A 4 -5.00 -1.60 -0.36
C LEU A 4 -3.89 -1.45 0.67
N THR A 5 -4.28 -1.00 1.85
CA THR A 5 -3.38 -0.86 2.99
C THR A 5 -4.10 -1.26 4.28
N ILE A 6 -3.40 -1.14 5.39
CA ILE A 6 -3.95 -1.35 6.73
C ILE A 6 -3.97 -0.02 7.47
N VAL A 7 -5.09 0.28 8.12
CA VAL A 7 -5.20 1.45 8.99
C VAL A 7 -5.47 0.99 10.43
N PRO A 8 -4.93 1.69 11.44
CA PRO A 8 -5.26 1.36 12.82
C PRO A 8 -6.69 1.75 13.17
N LEU A 9 -7.24 1.16 14.23
CA LEU A 9 -8.53 1.54 14.79
C LEU A 9 -8.35 2.20 16.16
N PRO A 10 -9.04 3.33 16.45
CA PRO A 10 -9.90 4.08 15.52
C PRO A 10 -9.11 4.64 14.34
N VAL A 11 -9.79 4.83 13.22
CA VAL A 11 -9.15 5.30 11.97
C VAL A 11 -8.63 6.72 12.16
N PRO A 12 -7.32 6.97 11.96
CA PRO A 12 -6.77 8.33 12.04
C PRO A 12 -7.34 9.24 10.96
N THR A 13 -7.40 10.52 11.25
CA THR A 13 -7.81 11.52 10.27
C THR A 13 -6.76 11.59 9.15
N GLN A 14 -7.22 11.50 7.90
CA GLN A 14 -6.35 11.66 6.74
C GLN A 14 -5.88 13.11 6.65
N GLN A 15 -4.57 13.31 6.50
CA GLN A 15 -4.02 14.64 6.28
C GLN A 15 -4.49 15.19 4.93
N ALA A 16 -5.07 16.39 4.95
CA ALA A 16 -5.49 17.07 3.72
C ALA A 16 -4.31 17.77 3.06
N TYR A 17 -4.27 17.75 1.73
CA TYR A 17 -3.32 18.55 0.98
C TYR A 17 -3.73 20.03 1.02
N ILE A 18 -2.78 20.90 1.37
CA ILE A 18 -2.98 22.34 1.38
C ILE A 18 -2.25 22.93 0.16
N PRO A 19 -2.95 23.60 -0.76
CA PRO A 19 -2.29 24.22 -1.91
C PRO A 19 -1.12 25.12 -1.51
N GLY A 20 0.03 24.94 -2.16
CA GLY A 20 1.26 25.64 -1.81
C GLY A 20 2.10 24.98 -0.73
N GLN A 21 1.61 23.92 -0.08
CA GLN A 21 2.37 23.14 0.86
C GLN A 21 3.52 22.41 0.15
N THR A 22 4.72 22.41 0.78
CA THR A 22 5.84 21.62 0.28
C THR A 22 5.55 20.14 0.44
N LEU A 23 5.65 19.39 -0.66
CA LEU A 23 5.54 17.94 -0.65
C LEU A 23 6.93 17.33 -0.67
N PHE A 24 7.13 16.35 0.20
CA PHE A 24 8.36 15.55 0.22
C PHE A 24 8.17 14.27 -0.57
N GLU A 25 9.26 13.64 -0.97
CA GLU A 25 9.23 12.40 -1.71
C GLU A 25 8.53 11.31 -0.90
N CYS A 26 7.69 10.52 -1.55
CA CYS A 26 6.88 9.50 -0.90
C CYS A 26 7.68 8.35 -0.30
N TYR A 27 8.96 8.20 -0.67
CA TYR A 27 9.84 7.17 -0.11
C TYR A 27 10.58 7.62 1.16
N ARG A 28 10.39 8.85 1.61
CA ARG A 28 10.99 9.32 2.87
C ARG A 28 10.33 8.65 4.08
N PRO A 29 11.02 8.60 5.23
CA PRO A 29 10.41 8.07 6.45
C PRO A 29 9.10 8.76 6.80
N ALA A 30 8.24 8.07 7.55
CA ALA A 30 7.01 8.59 8.05
C ALA A 30 7.16 9.92 8.74
N GLY A 31 6.84 10.82 8.95
CA GLY A 31 7.11 12.13 9.55
C GLY A 31 7.84 13.09 8.61
N GLN A 32 8.41 12.60 7.53
CA GLN A 32 9.13 13.40 6.53
C GLN A 32 8.46 13.35 5.16
N ARG A 33 7.26 12.80 5.06
CA ARG A 33 6.47 12.73 3.83
C ARG A 33 5.02 13.07 4.12
N PHE A 34 4.24 13.29 3.05
CA PHE A 34 2.81 13.51 3.22
C PHE A 34 2.19 12.32 3.96
N GLY A 35 1.45 12.62 5.04
CA GLY A 35 0.85 11.60 5.89
C GLY A 35 -0.42 11.03 5.27
N ASP A 36 -0.43 9.72 5.01
CA ASP A 36 -1.66 8.97 4.83
C ASP A 36 -2.07 8.38 6.18
N ASN A 37 -3.24 7.78 6.27
CA ASN A 37 -3.73 7.22 7.54
C ASN A 37 -3.40 5.73 7.71
N SER A 38 -2.54 5.17 6.87
CA SER A 38 -2.16 3.77 6.98
C SER A 38 -1.09 3.54 8.05
N LEU A 39 -0.91 2.27 8.44
CA LEU A 39 0.27 1.86 9.20
C LEU A 39 1.53 2.24 8.42
N ASP A 40 2.63 2.47 9.12
CA ASP A 40 3.89 2.80 8.46
C ASP A 40 4.39 1.60 7.66
N MET A 41 4.26 1.68 6.35
CA MET A 41 4.71 0.66 5.41
C MET A 41 6.09 0.97 4.81
N GLY A 42 6.75 2.03 5.26
CA GLY A 42 8.07 2.44 4.78
C GLY A 42 8.05 3.43 3.63
N THR A 43 6.99 3.47 2.84
CA THR A 43 6.73 4.49 1.83
C THR A 43 5.27 4.90 1.89
N GLY A 44 4.94 6.02 1.26
CA GLY A 44 3.54 6.38 1.04
C GLY A 44 2.85 5.37 0.12
N PHE A 45 1.54 5.29 0.24
CA PHE A 45 0.71 4.48 -0.63
C PHE A 45 0.84 4.98 -2.08
N ASP A 46 0.89 4.06 -3.02
CA ASP A 46 1.03 4.35 -4.46
C ASP A 46 2.34 5.07 -4.83
N CYS A 47 3.39 4.85 -4.05
CA CYS A 47 4.70 5.45 -4.27
C CYS A 47 5.53 4.63 -5.26
N PHE A 48 5.77 5.15 -6.45
CA PHE A 48 6.58 4.48 -7.48
C PHE A 48 8.07 4.69 -7.22
N HIS A 49 8.63 3.87 -6.33
CA HIS A 49 10.03 3.90 -5.95
C HIS A 49 10.47 2.50 -5.52
N GLU A 50 11.76 2.20 -5.64
CA GLU A 50 12.27 0.87 -5.27
C GLU A 50 12.03 0.52 -3.80
N ARG A 51 11.95 1.51 -2.91
CA ARG A 51 11.59 1.28 -1.50
C ARG A 51 10.18 0.76 -1.31
N SER A 52 9.31 0.88 -2.31
CA SER A 52 7.98 0.29 -2.31
C SER A 52 7.99 -1.19 -2.68
N HIS A 53 9.11 -1.72 -3.18
CA HIS A 53 9.23 -3.16 -3.41
C HIS A 53 9.01 -3.89 -2.10
N THR A 54 8.10 -4.84 -2.07
CA THR A 54 7.64 -5.49 -0.83
C THR A 54 8.79 -6.04 0.01
N GLY A 55 9.79 -6.63 -0.62
CA GLY A 55 10.97 -7.21 0.04
C GLY A 55 12.18 -6.30 0.11
N ASN A 56 12.03 -4.98 -0.12
CA ASN A 56 13.17 -4.06 -0.08
C ASN A 56 13.84 -4.09 1.30
N PRO A 57 15.17 -4.28 1.39
CA PRO A 57 15.88 -4.39 2.67
C PRO A 57 16.15 -3.07 3.37
N ASP A 58 15.98 -1.93 2.68
CA ASP A 58 16.37 -0.61 3.19
C ASP A 58 15.28 0.09 3.99
N ILE A 59 14.20 -0.61 4.31
CA ILE A 59 13.16 -0.12 5.22
C ILE A 59 13.38 -0.67 6.63
N GLY A 60 12.78 0.00 7.63
CA GLY A 60 12.92 -0.42 9.02
C GLY A 60 12.21 -1.74 9.33
N ARG A 61 12.54 -2.31 10.49
CA ARG A 61 11.99 -3.59 10.94
C ARG A 61 10.47 -3.54 11.08
N GLU A 62 9.94 -2.47 11.70
CA GLU A 62 8.50 -2.32 11.89
C GLU A 62 7.76 -2.24 10.56
N GLN A 63 8.33 -1.52 9.61
CA GLN A 63 7.78 -1.40 8.27
C GLN A 63 7.77 -2.75 7.54
N LYS A 64 8.82 -3.54 7.68
CA LYS A 64 8.87 -4.91 7.13
C LYS A 64 7.79 -5.79 7.73
N ILE A 65 7.58 -5.71 9.04
CA ILE A 65 6.55 -6.47 9.75
C ILE A 65 5.16 -6.07 9.24
N ASN A 66 4.91 -4.77 9.09
CA ASN A 66 3.62 -4.27 8.60
C ASN A 66 3.33 -4.74 7.17
N ARG A 67 4.32 -4.70 6.29
CA ARG A 67 4.18 -5.25 4.92
C ARG A 67 3.92 -6.74 4.92
N LEU A 68 4.62 -7.48 5.77
CA LEU A 68 4.45 -8.93 5.88
C LEU A 68 3.06 -9.28 6.41
N LEU A 69 2.54 -8.50 7.35
CA LEU A 69 1.17 -8.67 7.85
C LEU A 69 0.15 -8.55 6.72
N LEU A 70 0.24 -7.49 5.92
CA LEU A 70 -0.66 -7.29 4.78
C LEU A 70 -0.52 -8.43 3.79
N LYS A 71 0.71 -8.78 3.41
CA LYS A 71 0.98 -9.85 2.45
C LYS A 71 0.42 -11.19 2.94
N SER A 72 0.65 -11.54 4.20
CA SER A 72 0.17 -12.80 4.77
C SER A 72 -1.36 -12.88 4.79
N LEU A 73 -2.02 -11.78 5.16
CA LEU A 73 -3.49 -11.72 5.16
C LEU A 73 -4.05 -11.88 3.75
N MET A 74 -3.47 -11.20 2.78
CA MET A 74 -3.95 -11.26 1.41
C MET A 74 -3.68 -12.63 0.78
N GLU A 75 -2.52 -13.22 1.00
CA GLU A 75 -2.21 -14.57 0.50
C GLU A 75 -3.15 -15.62 1.11
N LYS A 76 -3.50 -15.48 2.39
CA LYS A 76 -4.46 -16.36 3.05
C LYS A 76 -5.82 -16.35 2.36
N HIS A 77 -6.19 -15.24 1.76
CA HIS A 77 -7.47 -15.08 1.06
C HIS A 77 -7.35 -15.25 -0.47
N GLY A 78 -6.26 -15.82 -0.94
CA GLY A 78 -6.12 -16.19 -2.35
C GLY A 78 -5.57 -15.10 -3.26
N PHE A 79 -4.95 -14.08 -2.69
CA PHE A 79 -4.33 -12.99 -3.47
C PHE A 79 -2.83 -13.20 -3.59
N LYS A 80 -2.25 -12.62 -4.64
CA LYS A 80 -0.81 -12.61 -4.87
C LYS A 80 -0.32 -11.17 -4.92
N ASN A 81 0.75 -10.89 -4.17
CA ASN A 81 1.39 -9.58 -4.18
C ASN A 81 2.17 -9.35 -5.47
N TYR A 82 2.12 -8.11 -5.98
CA TYR A 82 3.07 -7.64 -6.98
C TYR A 82 4.32 -7.16 -6.24
N ASP A 83 5.46 -7.79 -6.48
CA ASP A 83 6.66 -7.62 -5.67
C ASP A 83 7.28 -6.22 -5.71
N LYS A 84 6.91 -5.39 -6.66
CA LYS A 84 7.37 -3.99 -6.76
C LYS A 84 6.49 -2.99 -6.01
N GLU A 85 5.34 -3.43 -5.50
CA GLU A 85 4.38 -2.56 -4.81
C GLU A 85 3.77 -3.29 -3.63
N TRP A 86 4.07 -2.83 -2.42
CA TRP A 86 3.59 -3.51 -1.22
C TRP A 86 2.06 -3.51 -1.07
N TRP A 87 1.37 -2.60 -1.75
CA TRP A 87 -0.09 -2.43 -1.69
C TRP A 87 -0.85 -3.17 -2.78
N HIS A 88 -0.18 -3.69 -3.80
CA HIS A 88 -0.80 -4.21 -5.02
C HIS A 88 -0.97 -5.73 -4.97
N TYR A 89 -2.21 -6.18 -5.16
CA TYR A 89 -2.58 -7.59 -5.07
C TYR A 89 -3.51 -8.00 -6.19
N THR A 90 -3.31 -9.20 -6.71
CA THR A 90 -4.13 -9.80 -7.75
C THR A 90 -4.72 -11.09 -7.23
N LEU A 91 -6.03 -11.30 -7.44
CA LEU A 91 -6.69 -12.54 -7.06
C LEU A 91 -6.16 -13.69 -7.91
N LYS A 92 -5.64 -14.73 -7.26
CA LYS A 92 -5.29 -15.99 -7.94
C LYS A 92 -6.57 -16.65 -8.42
N ASN A 93 -6.50 -17.41 -9.50
CA ASN A 93 -7.66 -18.12 -10.04
C ASN A 93 -8.84 -17.18 -10.30
N GLU A 94 -8.57 -16.00 -10.80
CA GLU A 94 -9.59 -15.04 -11.19
C GLU A 94 -10.55 -15.72 -12.17
N PRO A 95 -11.89 -15.75 -11.89
CA PRO A 95 -12.82 -16.52 -12.70
C PRO A 95 -12.97 -16.02 -14.12
N TYR A 96 -12.63 -14.75 -14.37
CA TYR A 96 -12.75 -14.13 -15.69
C TYR A 96 -11.49 -13.34 -16.04
N PRO A 97 -10.32 -14.00 -16.17
CA PRO A 97 -9.04 -13.31 -16.29
C PRO A 97 -8.89 -12.48 -17.56
N ASN A 98 -9.64 -12.79 -18.59
CA ASN A 98 -9.60 -12.11 -19.89
C ASN A 98 -10.89 -11.36 -20.20
N THR A 99 -11.77 -11.15 -19.21
CA THR A 99 -13.06 -10.49 -19.38
C THR A 99 -13.07 -9.22 -18.57
N TYR A 100 -13.44 -8.13 -19.20
CA TYR A 100 -13.63 -6.84 -18.55
C TYR A 100 -15.10 -6.64 -18.21
N PHE A 101 -15.36 -6.28 -16.97
CA PHE A 101 -16.72 -5.94 -16.50
C PHE A 101 -16.78 -4.46 -16.16
N ASP A 102 -17.80 -3.79 -16.73
CA ASP A 102 -18.05 -2.38 -16.47
C ASP A 102 -19.17 -2.26 -15.42
N PHE A 103 -18.77 -2.30 -14.17
CA PHE A 103 -19.69 -2.15 -13.04
C PHE A 103 -19.58 -0.75 -12.44
N PRO A 104 -20.70 -0.15 -12.02
CA PRO A 104 -20.62 1.07 -11.23
C PRO A 104 -19.95 0.79 -9.89
N VAL A 105 -19.14 1.74 -9.45
CA VAL A 105 -18.49 1.69 -8.14
C VAL A 105 -19.44 2.31 -7.13
N GLU A 106 -19.84 1.51 -6.16
CA GLU A 106 -20.74 1.93 -5.09
C GLU A 106 -19.99 2.11 -3.77
#